data_a9afe2896920e857d22212d451fe0ad2
#
_entry.id   a9afe2896920e857d22212d451fe0ad2
#
_cell.length_a   1.000
_cell.length_b   1.000
_cell.length_c   1.000
_cell.angle_alpha   90.00
_cell.angle_beta   90.00
_cell.angle_gamma   90.00
#
_symmetry.space_group_name_H-M   'P 1'
#
loop_
_entity.id
_entity.type
_entity.pdbx_description
1 polymer ?
#
loop_
_entity_poly.entity_id
_entity_poly.type
_entity_poly.pdbx_seq_one_letter_code
_entity_poly.pdbx_strand_id
1 'polypeptide(L)'
;MIGLGLGCLVLAPLSEVYGRRIIYISTSVLFTILVLPVALAPNFAAVVISRFFGGFFGSASVVAGPGTINDIIQPKYRALAFSLWSLGAMNGPVLGPIIGGFVYQYLGWRWINWIVLICGGASTACLCLVKETYAPVLLKRRRKAKQIQTGDTRWWTKYDSQAEESIWKRLQTSLSRPLIMAVCEPICLFWNVYVGVVYAVLFLCFVGYPIVFQQLREWSPGLAGLGYLGIGTGIALAVFSEPLVRNFLIAKHPPDPVTGKIPPEALVRPICIGGILIPIGEFWFSWTARPPVHWISCILAGVPFGLGNGLVFIYATSYLAASYGMYAASAIAGNSVVRYVFGGVLPLAGSKMYGAMGVNWAGTMLALVEVFLTFIPFVFYRYGARIRQRSQMASKMI
;
A
#
# COMPACT_ATOMS: atom_id res chain seq x y z
N MET A 1 4.45 -8.43 -7.53
CA MET A 1 4.84 -7.08 -7.12
C MET A 1 5.06 -6.15 -8.32
N ILE A 2 5.95 -6.47 -9.27
CA ILE A 2 6.21 -5.62 -10.46
C ILE A 2 4.92 -5.35 -11.26
N GLY A 3 4.09 -6.38 -11.50
CA GLY A 3 2.78 -6.20 -12.12
C GLY A 3 1.87 -5.23 -11.36
N LEU A 4 1.84 -5.31 -10.02
CA LEU A 4 1.13 -4.37 -9.16
C LEU A 4 1.61 -2.91 -9.35
N GLY A 5 2.93 -2.70 -9.37
CA GLY A 5 3.52 -1.38 -9.58
C GLY A 5 3.13 -0.75 -10.92
N LEU A 6 3.28 -1.51 -12.02
CA LEU A 6 2.90 -1.05 -13.35
C LEU A 6 1.40 -0.83 -13.51
N GLY A 7 0.58 -1.72 -12.92
CA GLY A 7 -0.86 -1.60 -12.94
C GLY A 7 -1.35 -0.32 -12.23
N CYS A 8 -0.71 0.08 -11.13
CA CYS A 8 -1.02 1.33 -10.43
C CYS A 8 -0.91 2.55 -11.34
N LEU A 9 0.11 2.61 -12.19
CA LEU A 9 0.33 3.74 -13.11
C LEU A 9 -0.75 3.83 -14.19
N VAL A 10 -1.22 2.68 -14.69
CA VAL A 10 -2.15 2.62 -15.83
C VAL A 10 -3.61 2.66 -15.37
N LEU A 11 -3.96 1.88 -14.35
CA LEU A 11 -5.36 1.68 -13.95
C LEU A 11 -5.92 2.86 -13.14
N ALA A 12 -5.07 3.64 -12.45
CA ALA A 12 -5.50 4.83 -11.75
C ALA A 12 -6.10 5.88 -12.70
N PRO A 13 -5.41 6.34 -13.75
CA PRO A 13 -5.95 7.27 -14.72
C PRO A 13 -7.16 6.72 -15.48
N LEU A 14 -7.13 5.44 -15.83
CA LEU A 14 -8.26 4.81 -16.51
C LEU A 14 -9.52 4.84 -15.66
N SER A 15 -9.40 4.68 -14.34
CA SER A 15 -10.53 4.77 -13.41
C SER A 15 -11.13 6.19 -13.31
N GLU A 16 -10.35 7.21 -13.63
CA GLU A 16 -10.82 8.61 -13.69
C GLU A 16 -11.47 8.96 -15.04
N VAL A 17 -11.11 8.26 -16.10
CA VAL A 17 -11.70 8.45 -17.44
C VAL A 17 -13.02 7.68 -17.59
N TYR A 18 -12.97 6.37 -17.28
CA TYR A 18 -14.11 5.46 -17.52
C TYR A 18 -15.06 5.34 -16.34
N GLY A 19 -14.63 5.76 -15.15
CA GLY A 19 -15.36 5.62 -13.89
C GLY A 19 -14.81 4.48 -13.03
N ARG A 20 -15.03 4.62 -11.73
CA ARG A 20 -14.49 3.66 -10.73
C ARG A 20 -15.12 2.28 -10.89
N ARG A 21 -16.46 2.21 -11.03
CA ARG A 21 -17.22 0.96 -11.11
C ARG A 21 -16.73 0.04 -12.24
N ILE A 22 -16.61 0.59 -13.45
CA ILE A 22 -16.25 -0.21 -14.63
C ILE A 22 -14.86 -0.81 -14.45
N ILE A 23 -13.90 0.00 -13.99
CA ILE A 23 -12.53 -0.45 -13.78
C ILE A 23 -12.47 -1.50 -12.66
N TYR A 24 -13.15 -1.29 -11.54
CA TYR A 24 -13.19 -2.30 -10.46
C TYR A 24 -13.73 -3.65 -10.96
N ILE A 25 -14.87 -3.66 -11.65
CA ILE A 25 -15.48 -4.92 -12.11
C ILE A 25 -14.61 -5.60 -13.16
N SER A 26 -14.18 -4.87 -14.20
CA SER A 26 -13.40 -5.45 -15.29
C SER A 26 -12.05 -6.00 -14.79
N THR A 27 -11.34 -5.25 -13.95
CA THR A 27 -10.05 -5.69 -13.44
C THR A 27 -10.18 -6.81 -12.41
N SER A 28 -11.23 -6.83 -11.59
CA SER A 28 -11.49 -7.92 -10.64
C SER A 28 -11.85 -9.23 -11.38
N VAL A 29 -12.64 -9.15 -12.45
CA VAL A 29 -12.95 -10.31 -13.33
C VAL A 29 -11.66 -10.84 -13.95
N LEU A 30 -10.84 -9.95 -14.55
CA LEU A 30 -9.58 -10.37 -15.18
C LEU A 30 -8.60 -10.95 -14.16
N PHE A 31 -8.48 -10.36 -12.96
CA PHE A 31 -7.70 -10.92 -11.87
C PHE A 31 -8.17 -12.33 -11.53
N THR A 32 -9.48 -12.53 -11.34
CA THR A 32 -10.07 -13.82 -10.97
C THR A 32 -9.83 -14.87 -12.06
N ILE A 33 -10.00 -14.51 -13.33
CA ILE A 33 -9.72 -15.42 -14.47
C ILE A 33 -8.24 -15.81 -14.50
N LEU A 34 -7.32 -14.87 -14.24
CA LEU A 34 -5.87 -15.12 -14.25
C LEU A 34 -5.38 -15.96 -13.07
N VAL A 35 -6.18 -16.19 -12.04
CA VAL A 35 -5.89 -17.16 -10.98
C VAL A 35 -6.05 -18.60 -11.48
N LEU A 36 -6.95 -18.87 -12.44
CA LEU A 36 -7.19 -20.22 -12.98
C LEU A 36 -5.93 -20.88 -13.58
N PRO A 37 -5.17 -20.20 -14.48
CA PRO A 37 -3.94 -20.77 -15.00
C PRO A 37 -2.90 -21.06 -13.91
N VAL A 38 -2.91 -20.32 -12.79
CA VAL A 38 -2.01 -20.59 -11.66
C VAL A 38 -2.44 -21.85 -10.91
N ALA A 39 -3.75 -22.05 -10.68
CA ALA A 39 -4.28 -23.24 -10.01
C ALA A 39 -4.05 -24.52 -10.82
N LEU A 40 -4.12 -24.42 -12.14
CA LEU A 40 -3.97 -25.55 -13.09
C LEU A 40 -2.57 -25.63 -13.74
N ALA A 41 -1.60 -24.81 -13.27
CA ALA A 41 -0.33 -24.62 -13.96
C ALA A 41 0.42 -25.93 -14.26
N PRO A 42 0.75 -26.16 -15.55
CA PRO A 42 1.57 -27.29 -15.96
C PRO A 42 3.07 -27.00 -15.84
N ASN A 43 3.47 -25.70 -15.85
CA ASN A 43 4.85 -25.28 -15.82
C ASN A 43 5.02 -23.95 -15.07
N PHE A 44 6.28 -23.62 -14.71
CA PHE A 44 6.61 -22.42 -13.96
C PHE A 44 6.33 -21.12 -14.74
N ALA A 45 6.52 -21.12 -16.06
CA ALA A 45 6.29 -19.93 -16.89
C ALA A 45 4.81 -19.49 -16.85
N ALA A 46 3.87 -20.44 -16.89
CA ALA A 46 2.45 -20.14 -16.77
C ALA A 46 2.12 -19.47 -15.43
N VAL A 47 2.75 -19.90 -14.33
CA VAL A 47 2.59 -19.28 -13.01
C VAL A 47 3.09 -17.85 -13.02
N VAL A 48 4.31 -17.60 -13.52
CA VAL A 48 4.94 -16.28 -13.53
C VAL A 48 4.15 -15.28 -14.36
N ILE A 49 3.76 -15.67 -15.58
CA ILE A 49 3.01 -14.78 -16.50
C ILE A 49 1.64 -14.45 -15.89
N SER A 50 0.91 -15.47 -15.43
CA SER A 50 -0.41 -15.26 -14.85
C SER A 50 -0.36 -14.43 -13.56
N ARG A 51 0.65 -14.61 -12.71
CA ARG A 51 0.88 -13.80 -11.51
C ARG A 51 1.26 -12.36 -11.83
N PHE A 52 2.02 -12.14 -12.92
CA PHE A 52 2.35 -10.79 -13.36
C PHE A 52 1.09 -10.01 -13.78
N PHE A 53 0.29 -10.57 -14.69
CA PHE A 53 -0.94 -9.94 -15.14
C PHE A 53 -2.01 -9.90 -14.04
N GLY A 54 -2.11 -10.94 -13.19
CA GLY A 54 -2.95 -10.94 -12.02
C GLY A 54 -2.60 -9.78 -11.07
N GLY A 55 -1.31 -9.56 -10.80
CA GLY A 55 -0.85 -8.40 -10.04
C GLY A 55 -1.21 -7.08 -10.73
N PHE A 56 -1.02 -6.98 -12.05
CA PHE A 56 -1.36 -5.79 -12.83
C PHE A 56 -2.84 -5.41 -12.67
N PHE A 57 -3.76 -6.34 -12.90
CA PHE A 57 -5.19 -6.06 -12.76
C PHE A 57 -5.63 -5.93 -11.29
N GLY A 58 -5.04 -6.68 -10.36
CA GLY A 58 -5.32 -6.57 -8.93
C GLY A 58 -4.94 -5.21 -8.32
N SER A 59 -4.05 -4.46 -8.97
CA SER A 59 -3.63 -3.13 -8.51
C SER A 59 -4.74 -2.09 -8.49
N ALA A 60 -5.78 -2.26 -9.31
CA ALA A 60 -6.90 -1.32 -9.40
C ALA A 60 -7.58 -1.10 -8.04
N SER A 61 -7.78 -2.16 -7.26
CA SER A 61 -8.40 -2.08 -5.93
C SER A 61 -7.54 -1.28 -4.94
N VAL A 62 -6.21 -1.37 -5.08
CA VAL A 62 -5.27 -0.66 -4.21
C VAL A 62 -5.23 0.83 -4.52
N VAL A 63 -5.25 1.20 -5.80
CA VAL A 63 -5.09 2.60 -6.23
C VAL A 63 -6.41 3.36 -6.25
N ALA A 64 -7.48 2.72 -6.71
CA ALA A 64 -8.78 3.37 -6.80
C ALA A 64 -9.51 3.41 -5.44
N GLY A 65 -9.13 2.58 -4.46
CA GLY A 65 -9.71 2.57 -3.11
C GLY A 65 -9.66 3.94 -2.42
N PRO A 66 -8.48 4.55 -2.25
CA PRO A 66 -8.33 5.89 -1.74
C PRO A 66 -9.15 6.94 -2.51
N GLY A 67 -9.15 6.87 -3.84
CA GLY A 67 -9.96 7.74 -4.68
C GLY A 67 -11.46 7.63 -4.37
N THR A 68 -11.96 6.41 -4.27
CA THR A 68 -13.37 6.13 -3.94
C THR A 68 -13.75 6.65 -2.55
N ILE A 69 -12.87 6.51 -1.55
CA ILE A 69 -13.09 7.07 -0.21
C ILE A 69 -13.23 8.59 -0.28
N ASN A 70 -12.36 9.26 -1.03
CA ASN A 70 -12.43 10.71 -1.23
C ASN A 70 -13.70 11.15 -1.96
N ASP A 71 -14.21 10.32 -2.88
CA ASP A 71 -15.42 10.62 -3.68
C ASP A 71 -16.71 10.49 -2.85
N ILE A 72 -16.75 9.59 -1.84
CA ILE A 72 -17.98 9.24 -1.11
C ILE A 72 -17.99 9.83 0.31
N ILE A 73 -16.84 9.81 1.00
CA ILE A 73 -16.78 10.07 2.43
C ILE A 73 -16.57 11.56 2.71
N GLN A 74 -17.36 12.10 3.64
CA GLN A 74 -17.22 13.48 4.10
C GLN A 74 -15.83 13.71 4.72
N PRO A 75 -15.23 14.91 4.59
CA PRO A 75 -13.88 15.22 5.09
C PRO A 75 -13.64 14.84 6.55
N LYS A 76 -14.68 14.98 7.40
CA LYS A 76 -14.63 14.64 8.83
C LYS A 76 -14.29 13.16 9.09
N TYR A 77 -14.76 12.23 8.24
CA TYR A 77 -14.62 10.78 8.44
C TYR A 77 -13.61 10.13 7.51
N ARG A 78 -12.98 10.90 6.62
CA ARG A 78 -12.03 10.37 5.62
C ARG A 78 -10.86 9.64 6.26
N ALA A 79 -10.28 10.20 7.32
CA ALA A 79 -9.14 9.60 8.01
C ALA A 79 -9.48 8.19 8.53
N LEU A 80 -10.65 8.04 9.18
CA LEU A 80 -11.11 6.74 9.66
C LEU A 80 -11.36 5.75 8.52
N ALA A 81 -11.97 6.21 7.43
CA ALA A 81 -12.22 5.35 6.26
C ALA A 81 -10.91 4.90 5.59
N PHE A 82 -9.91 5.79 5.52
CA PHE A 82 -8.56 5.45 5.02
C PHE A 82 -7.88 4.42 5.92
N SER A 83 -7.96 4.59 7.23
CA SER A 83 -7.37 3.64 8.19
C SER A 83 -8.01 2.25 8.06
N LEU A 84 -9.35 2.17 7.95
CA LEU A 84 -10.05 0.92 7.74
C LEU A 84 -9.70 0.26 6.39
N TRP A 85 -9.57 1.04 5.31
CA TRP A 85 -9.10 0.54 4.03
C TRP A 85 -7.66 0.01 4.14
N SER A 86 -6.77 0.71 4.83
CA SER A 86 -5.39 0.31 5.06
C SER A 86 -5.29 -1.00 5.85
N LEU A 87 -6.23 -1.26 6.77
CA LEU A 87 -6.31 -2.52 7.51
C LEU A 87 -6.39 -3.72 6.55
N GLY A 88 -7.27 -3.67 5.55
CA GLY A 88 -7.38 -4.72 4.54
C GLY A 88 -6.14 -4.85 3.68
N ALA A 89 -5.61 -3.72 3.19
CA ALA A 89 -4.45 -3.70 2.31
C ALA A 89 -3.18 -4.23 2.99
N MET A 90 -2.98 -3.93 4.27
CA MET A 90 -1.78 -4.33 5.02
C MET A 90 -1.90 -5.68 5.71
N ASN A 91 -3.11 -6.08 6.17
CA ASN A 91 -3.30 -7.40 6.78
C ASN A 91 -3.51 -8.52 5.74
N GLY A 92 -3.82 -8.20 4.48
CA GLY A 92 -3.88 -9.20 3.41
C GLY A 92 -2.62 -10.08 3.34
N PRO A 93 -1.42 -9.48 3.24
CA PRO A 93 -0.16 -10.22 3.29
C PRO A 93 0.05 -11.05 4.57
N VAL A 94 -0.48 -10.64 5.71
CA VAL A 94 -0.39 -11.38 6.99
C VAL A 94 -1.35 -12.58 7.01
N LEU A 95 -2.61 -12.37 6.60
CA LEU A 95 -3.62 -13.42 6.57
C LEU A 95 -3.31 -14.49 5.51
N GLY A 96 -2.62 -14.10 4.42
CA GLY A 96 -2.19 -15.01 3.37
C GLY A 96 -1.43 -16.22 3.88
N PRO A 97 -0.29 -16.07 4.56
CA PRO A 97 0.48 -17.16 5.15
C PRO A 97 -0.27 -17.94 6.23
N ILE A 98 -1.12 -17.28 7.03
CA ILE A 98 -1.92 -17.96 8.05
C ILE A 98 -2.88 -18.96 7.39
N ILE A 99 -3.71 -18.49 6.48
CA ILE A 99 -4.66 -19.33 5.75
C ILE A 99 -3.91 -20.31 4.83
N GLY A 100 -2.94 -19.81 4.08
CA GLY A 100 -2.18 -20.58 3.12
C GLY A 100 -1.35 -21.69 3.75
N GLY A 101 -0.83 -21.49 4.96
CA GLY A 101 -0.08 -22.50 5.71
C GLY A 101 -0.94 -23.74 6.03
N PHE A 102 -2.13 -23.54 6.57
CA PHE A 102 -3.06 -24.64 6.85
C PHE A 102 -3.58 -25.29 5.56
N VAL A 103 -3.93 -24.49 4.57
CA VAL A 103 -4.39 -25.02 3.28
C VAL A 103 -3.30 -25.85 2.59
N TYR A 104 -2.04 -25.35 2.61
CA TYR A 104 -0.91 -26.10 2.06
C TYR A 104 -0.71 -27.42 2.78
N GLN A 105 -0.80 -27.44 4.10
CA GLN A 105 -0.55 -28.61 4.95
C GLN A 105 -1.59 -29.73 4.69
N TYR A 106 -2.87 -29.39 4.50
CA TYR A 106 -3.95 -30.38 4.39
C TYR A 106 -4.43 -30.65 2.96
N LEU A 107 -4.34 -29.66 2.07
CA LEU A 107 -4.93 -29.73 0.73
C LEU A 107 -3.89 -29.49 -0.40
N GLY A 108 -2.67 -29.07 -0.05
CA GLY A 108 -1.60 -28.79 -0.99
C GLY A 108 -1.69 -27.40 -1.63
N TRP A 109 -0.62 -27.02 -2.36
CA TRP A 109 -0.41 -25.66 -2.87
C TRP A 109 -1.45 -25.19 -3.92
N ARG A 110 -2.03 -26.13 -4.68
CA ARG A 110 -3.05 -25.79 -5.68
C ARG A 110 -4.33 -25.25 -5.04
N TRP A 111 -4.73 -25.77 -3.88
CA TRP A 111 -5.91 -25.31 -3.16
C TRP A 111 -5.80 -23.87 -2.65
N ILE A 112 -4.59 -23.37 -2.40
CA ILE A 112 -4.37 -21.94 -2.08
C ILE A 112 -4.95 -21.09 -3.22
N ASN A 113 -4.69 -21.45 -4.48
CA ASN A 113 -5.18 -20.71 -5.64
C ASN A 113 -6.70 -20.86 -5.83
N TRP A 114 -7.26 -22.03 -5.52
CA TRP A 114 -8.72 -22.22 -5.55
C TRP A 114 -9.42 -21.33 -4.52
N ILE A 115 -8.89 -21.20 -3.31
CA ILE A 115 -9.43 -20.29 -2.29
C ILE A 115 -9.34 -18.84 -2.77
N VAL A 116 -8.19 -18.41 -3.33
CA VAL A 116 -8.04 -17.07 -3.90
C VAL A 116 -9.07 -16.83 -5.02
N LEU A 117 -9.33 -17.83 -5.85
CA LEU A 117 -10.34 -17.76 -6.92
C LEU A 117 -11.75 -17.59 -6.36
N ILE A 118 -12.13 -18.37 -5.34
CA ILE A 118 -13.43 -18.29 -4.67
C ILE A 118 -13.60 -16.90 -4.03
N CYS A 119 -12.60 -16.43 -3.28
CA CYS A 119 -12.62 -15.11 -2.66
C CYS A 119 -12.66 -13.99 -3.71
N GLY A 120 -11.91 -14.13 -4.80
CA GLY A 120 -11.91 -13.20 -5.93
C GLY A 120 -13.28 -13.14 -6.62
N GLY A 121 -13.90 -14.29 -6.85
CA GLY A 121 -15.25 -14.39 -7.41
C GLY A 121 -16.31 -13.75 -6.51
N ALA A 122 -16.28 -14.05 -5.21
CA ALA A 122 -17.17 -13.44 -4.22
C ALA A 122 -16.98 -11.91 -4.14
N SER A 123 -15.73 -11.45 -4.12
CA SER A 123 -15.40 -10.02 -4.14
C SER A 123 -15.92 -9.34 -5.42
N THR A 124 -15.75 -9.98 -6.58
CA THR A 124 -16.27 -9.49 -7.86
C THR A 124 -17.79 -9.38 -7.84
N ALA A 125 -18.49 -10.38 -7.30
CA ALA A 125 -19.93 -10.35 -7.14
C ALA A 125 -20.39 -9.19 -6.25
N CYS A 126 -19.71 -8.97 -5.13
CA CYS A 126 -19.96 -7.80 -4.28
C CYS A 126 -19.73 -6.47 -5.01
N LEU A 127 -18.66 -6.37 -5.82
CA LEU A 127 -18.37 -5.16 -6.61
C LEU A 127 -19.44 -4.87 -7.67
N CYS A 128 -20.09 -5.90 -8.22
CA CYS A 128 -21.21 -5.71 -9.16
C CYS A 128 -22.40 -5.00 -8.53
N LEU A 129 -22.61 -5.11 -7.22
CA LEU A 129 -23.66 -4.44 -6.47
C LEU A 129 -23.35 -2.94 -6.22
N VAL A 130 -22.07 -2.55 -6.27
CA VAL A 130 -21.64 -1.17 -6.02
C VAL A 130 -22.01 -0.28 -7.20
N LYS A 131 -22.62 0.87 -6.92
CA LYS A 131 -22.93 1.89 -7.94
C LYS A 131 -21.69 2.73 -8.29
N GLU A 132 -21.76 3.43 -9.43
CA GLU A 132 -20.70 4.38 -9.80
C GLU A 132 -20.58 5.49 -8.76
N THR A 133 -19.35 5.85 -8.40
CA THR A 133 -19.06 6.81 -7.34
C THR A 133 -18.36 8.07 -7.86
N TYR A 134 -17.79 8.01 -9.06
CA TYR A 134 -17.00 9.10 -9.62
C TYR A 134 -17.88 10.23 -10.14
N ALA A 135 -17.85 11.36 -9.45
CA ALA A 135 -18.73 12.51 -9.71
C ALA A 135 -18.69 13.03 -11.17
N PRO A 136 -17.52 13.16 -11.85
CA PRO A 136 -17.47 13.61 -13.23
C PRO A 136 -18.26 12.72 -14.20
N VAL A 137 -18.16 11.39 -14.05
CA VAL A 137 -18.87 10.42 -14.88
C VAL A 137 -20.37 10.46 -14.61
N LEU A 138 -20.77 10.57 -13.33
CA LEU A 138 -22.19 10.67 -12.95
C LEU A 138 -22.83 11.96 -13.50
N LEU A 139 -22.14 13.09 -13.39
CA LEU A 139 -22.63 14.36 -13.91
C LEU A 139 -22.74 14.35 -15.44
N LYS A 140 -21.77 13.73 -16.13
CA LYS A 140 -21.81 13.55 -17.58
C LYS A 140 -23.00 12.68 -18.03
N ARG A 141 -23.30 11.60 -17.30
CA ARG A 141 -24.49 10.77 -17.57
C ARG A 141 -25.80 11.54 -17.32
N ARG A 142 -25.87 12.29 -16.21
CA ARG A 142 -27.04 13.14 -15.90
C ARG A 142 -27.25 14.23 -16.94
N ARG A 143 -26.18 14.89 -17.40
CA ARG A 143 -26.24 15.88 -18.48
C ARG A 143 -26.83 15.26 -19.73
N LYS A 144 -26.27 14.13 -20.22
CA LYS A 144 -26.80 13.46 -21.42
C LYS A 144 -28.27 13.09 -21.28
N ALA A 145 -28.67 12.56 -20.13
CA ALA A 145 -30.07 12.23 -19.87
C ALA A 145 -30.96 13.47 -19.92
N LYS A 146 -30.56 14.62 -19.34
CA LYS A 146 -31.30 15.88 -19.42
C LYS A 146 -31.37 16.47 -20.84
N GLN A 147 -30.25 16.41 -21.59
CA GLN A 147 -30.26 16.85 -23.01
C GLN A 147 -31.24 16.03 -23.84
N ILE A 148 -31.35 14.73 -23.61
CA ILE A 148 -32.33 13.87 -24.30
C ILE A 148 -33.76 14.19 -23.85
N GLN A 149 -34.02 14.45 -22.56
CA GLN A 149 -35.35 14.74 -22.03
C GLN A 149 -35.88 16.11 -22.42
N THR A 150 -34.99 17.11 -22.46
CA THR A 150 -35.40 18.52 -22.72
C THR A 150 -35.19 18.94 -24.16
N GLY A 151 -34.47 18.17 -24.98
CA GLY A 151 -34.06 18.58 -26.33
C GLY A 151 -33.07 19.74 -26.37
N ASP A 152 -32.61 20.22 -25.20
CA ASP A 152 -31.72 21.39 -25.09
C ASP A 152 -30.28 20.94 -24.93
N THR A 153 -29.44 21.27 -25.91
CA THR A 153 -27.98 20.93 -25.91
C THR A 153 -27.12 21.84 -25.02
N ARG A 154 -27.69 22.93 -24.48
CA ARG A 154 -26.99 23.94 -23.67
C ARG A 154 -26.64 23.45 -22.25
N TRP A 155 -27.15 22.28 -21.82
CA TRP A 155 -26.76 21.69 -20.55
C TRP A 155 -25.27 21.34 -20.55
N TRP A 156 -24.50 21.89 -19.59
CA TRP A 156 -23.07 21.68 -19.43
C TRP A 156 -22.71 21.28 -17.99
N THR A 157 -21.52 20.75 -17.78
CA THR A 157 -20.98 20.42 -16.46
C THR A 157 -19.60 21.09 -16.28
N LYS A 158 -19.25 21.42 -15.07
CA LYS A 158 -17.92 22.00 -14.75
C LYS A 158 -16.72 21.14 -15.20
N TYR A 159 -16.96 19.90 -15.57
CA TYR A 159 -15.94 18.94 -16.03
C TYR A 159 -15.87 18.82 -17.56
N ASP A 160 -16.64 19.56 -18.29
CA ASP A 160 -16.69 19.46 -19.76
C ASP A 160 -15.40 20.04 -20.39
N SER A 161 -14.86 21.12 -19.82
CA SER A 161 -13.57 21.68 -20.23
C SER A 161 -12.39 20.70 -20.08
N GLN A 162 -12.47 19.78 -19.13
CA GLN A 162 -11.47 18.72 -18.96
C GLN A 162 -11.65 17.54 -19.92
N ALA A 163 -12.79 17.46 -20.60
CA ALA A 163 -13.09 16.39 -21.53
C ALA A 163 -12.45 16.56 -22.93
N GLU A 164 -11.93 17.76 -23.24
CA GLU A 164 -11.32 18.07 -24.54
C GLU A 164 -9.89 17.52 -24.69
N GLU A 165 -9.21 17.16 -23.59
CA GLU A 165 -7.90 16.52 -23.69
C GLU A 165 -8.02 15.07 -24.17
N SER A 166 -7.21 14.72 -25.18
CA SER A 166 -7.08 13.34 -25.68
C SER A 166 -6.74 12.38 -24.53
N ILE A 167 -7.42 11.22 -24.51
CA ILE A 167 -7.14 10.13 -23.55
C ILE A 167 -5.66 9.76 -23.55
N TRP A 168 -5.04 9.77 -24.73
CA TRP A 168 -3.61 9.47 -24.89
C TRP A 168 -2.71 10.47 -24.18
N LYS A 169 -3.00 11.77 -24.30
CA LYS A 169 -2.24 12.83 -23.62
C LYS A 169 -2.40 12.73 -22.09
N ARG A 170 -3.60 12.40 -21.60
CA ARG A 170 -3.85 12.15 -20.18
C ARG A 170 -3.07 10.94 -19.66
N LEU A 171 -3.10 9.83 -20.41
CA LEU A 171 -2.32 8.63 -20.08
C LEU A 171 -0.81 8.93 -20.06
N GLN A 172 -0.30 9.61 -21.06
CA GLN A 172 1.13 9.98 -21.13
C GLN A 172 1.52 10.84 -19.93
N THR A 173 0.73 11.85 -19.58
CA THR A 173 0.98 12.70 -18.42
C THR A 173 0.88 11.91 -17.11
N SER A 174 -0.09 11.02 -16.99
CA SER A 174 -0.28 10.19 -15.77
C SER A 174 0.77 9.11 -15.61
N LEU A 175 1.39 8.65 -16.70
CA LEU A 175 2.51 7.70 -16.64
C LEU A 175 3.85 8.40 -16.38
N SER A 176 4.10 9.53 -17.03
CA SER A 176 5.39 10.23 -16.91
C SER A 176 5.53 11.02 -15.61
N ARG A 177 4.46 11.72 -15.17
CA ARG A 177 4.51 12.58 -13.98
C ARG A 177 4.88 11.84 -12.70
N PRO A 178 4.32 10.66 -12.35
CA PRO A 178 4.74 9.90 -11.16
C PRO A 178 6.22 9.52 -11.19
N LEU A 179 6.73 9.12 -12.35
CA LEU A 179 8.14 8.73 -12.50
C LEU A 179 9.07 9.93 -12.38
N ILE A 180 8.73 11.04 -13.02
CA ILE A 180 9.48 12.30 -12.89
C ILE A 180 9.49 12.77 -11.44
N MET A 181 8.34 12.78 -10.77
CA MET A 181 8.25 13.17 -9.36
C MET A 181 9.05 12.23 -8.45
N ALA A 182 9.04 10.93 -8.72
CA ALA A 182 9.75 9.95 -7.91
C ALA A 182 11.27 10.15 -7.92
N VAL A 183 11.82 10.72 -9.01
CA VAL A 183 13.28 10.90 -9.19
C VAL A 183 13.70 12.36 -8.98
N CYS A 184 12.93 13.33 -9.48
CA CYS A 184 13.33 14.73 -9.51
C CYS A 184 12.90 15.52 -8.27
N GLU A 185 11.82 15.12 -7.57
CA GLU A 185 11.33 15.82 -6.39
C GLU A 185 11.99 15.28 -5.12
N PRO A 186 12.74 16.11 -4.36
CA PRO A 186 13.50 15.65 -3.19
C PRO A 186 12.62 14.99 -2.13
N ILE A 187 11.42 15.55 -1.87
CA ILE A 187 10.49 14.99 -0.90
C ILE A 187 10.08 13.57 -1.34
N CYS A 188 9.67 13.40 -2.60
CA CYS A 188 9.30 12.09 -3.13
C CYS A 188 10.47 11.12 -3.06
N LEU A 189 11.67 11.52 -3.46
CA LEU A 189 12.84 10.65 -3.50
C LEU A 189 13.16 10.06 -2.12
N PHE A 190 13.28 10.90 -1.09
CA PHE A 190 13.58 10.44 0.27
C PHE A 190 12.47 9.55 0.84
N TRP A 191 11.19 9.93 0.66
CA TRP A 191 10.08 9.11 1.13
C TRP A 191 9.93 7.81 0.35
N ASN A 192 10.25 7.79 -0.94
CA ASN A 192 10.25 6.59 -1.76
C ASN A 192 11.29 5.58 -1.30
N VAL A 193 12.51 6.04 -1.01
CA VAL A 193 13.57 5.17 -0.48
C VAL A 193 13.18 4.63 0.89
N TYR A 194 12.77 5.50 1.81
CA TYR A 194 12.41 5.10 3.17
C TYR A 194 11.26 4.08 3.19
N VAL A 195 10.13 4.43 2.60
CA VAL A 195 8.94 3.55 2.57
C VAL A 195 9.21 2.30 1.73
N GLY A 196 10.00 2.42 0.67
CA GLY A 196 10.42 1.29 -0.18
C GLY A 196 11.20 0.25 0.60
N VAL A 197 12.18 0.67 1.41
CA VAL A 197 12.98 -0.26 2.25
C VAL A 197 12.14 -0.87 3.36
N VAL A 198 11.36 -0.07 4.10
CA VAL A 198 10.45 -0.55 5.14
C VAL A 198 9.50 -1.62 4.58
N TYR A 199 8.96 -1.39 3.39
CA TYR A 199 8.09 -2.34 2.72
C TYR A 199 8.83 -3.61 2.27
N ALA A 200 10.06 -3.46 1.78
CA ALA A 200 10.89 -4.60 1.36
C ALA A 200 11.27 -5.49 2.53
N VAL A 201 11.60 -4.93 3.70
CA VAL A 201 11.86 -5.69 4.93
C VAL A 201 10.61 -6.44 5.39
N LEU A 202 9.43 -5.80 5.34
CA LEU A 202 8.15 -6.48 5.59
C LEU A 202 7.97 -7.71 4.67
N PHE A 203 8.32 -7.60 3.38
CA PHE A 203 8.25 -8.73 2.45
C PHE A 203 9.37 -9.77 2.63
N LEU A 204 10.52 -9.38 3.19
CA LEU A 204 11.56 -10.33 3.60
C LEU A 204 11.10 -11.24 4.75
N CYS A 205 10.15 -10.80 5.59
CA CYS A 205 9.55 -11.66 6.60
C CYS A 205 8.90 -12.92 5.99
N PHE A 206 8.41 -12.87 4.72
CA PHE A 206 7.90 -14.07 4.04
C PHE A 206 8.97 -15.12 3.74
N VAL A 207 10.25 -14.73 3.77
CA VAL A 207 11.38 -15.66 3.67
C VAL A 207 11.90 -16.01 5.06
N GLY A 208 12.05 -15.02 5.95
CA GLY A 208 12.62 -15.20 7.30
C GLY A 208 11.74 -16.04 8.23
N TYR A 209 10.42 -15.81 8.24
CA TYR A 209 9.50 -16.53 9.14
C TYR A 209 9.45 -18.04 8.86
N PRO A 210 9.34 -18.54 7.62
CA PRO A 210 9.46 -19.96 7.34
C PRO A 210 10.81 -20.55 7.79
N ILE A 211 11.92 -19.83 7.62
CA ILE A 211 13.23 -20.29 8.10
C ILE A 211 13.21 -20.46 9.63
N VAL A 212 12.68 -19.48 10.36
CA VAL A 212 12.64 -19.53 11.83
C VAL A 212 11.65 -20.59 12.33
N PHE A 213 10.42 -20.58 11.84
CA PHE A 213 9.38 -21.46 12.42
C PHE A 213 9.37 -22.85 11.83
N GLN A 214 9.66 -23.05 10.53
CA GLN A 214 9.64 -24.38 9.93
C GLN A 214 11.02 -25.07 9.99
N GLN A 215 12.14 -24.34 9.73
CA GLN A 215 13.45 -24.99 9.70
C GLN A 215 14.15 -25.04 11.06
N LEU A 216 14.12 -23.93 11.86
CA LEU A 216 14.80 -23.89 13.16
C LEU A 216 13.95 -24.42 14.31
N ARG A 217 12.62 -24.27 14.25
CA ARG A 217 11.68 -24.72 15.30
C ARG A 217 10.85 -25.93 14.89
N GLU A 218 11.02 -26.43 13.67
CA GLU A 218 10.37 -27.64 13.14
C GLU A 218 8.83 -27.60 13.21
N TRP A 219 8.24 -26.42 13.12
CA TRP A 219 6.80 -26.28 13.12
C TRP A 219 6.19 -26.73 11.78
N SER A 220 4.99 -27.31 11.85
CA SER A 220 4.21 -27.57 10.64
C SER A 220 3.88 -26.27 9.88
N PRO A 221 3.68 -26.32 8.56
CA PRO A 221 3.39 -25.12 7.76
C PRO A 221 2.21 -24.30 8.27
N GLY A 222 1.15 -24.96 8.77
CA GLY A 222 -0.01 -24.30 9.35
C GLY A 222 0.34 -23.51 10.61
N LEU A 223 1.04 -24.15 11.56
CA LEU A 223 1.49 -23.49 12.80
C LEU A 223 2.48 -22.35 12.51
N ALA A 224 3.40 -22.56 11.57
CA ALA A 224 4.35 -21.51 11.16
C ALA A 224 3.65 -20.27 10.60
N GLY A 225 2.52 -20.45 9.91
CA GLY A 225 1.67 -19.35 9.47
C GLY A 225 1.15 -18.48 10.62
N LEU A 226 0.87 -19.05 11.79
CA LEU A 226 0.44 -18.28 12.97
C LEU A 226 1.53 -17.35 13.51
N GLY A 227 2.79 -17.56 13.16
CA GLY A 227 3.89 -16.64 13.47
C GLY A 227 3.62 -15.21 13.00
N TYR A 228 2.89 -15.03 11.91
CA TYR A 228 2.54 -13.70 11.38
C TYR A 228 1.48 -12.95 12.20
N LEU A 229 0.81 -13.59 13.16
CA LEU A 229 -0.19 -12.93 14.01
C LEU A 229 0.38 -11.71 14.75
N GLY A 230 1.65 -11.77 15.17
CA GLY A 230 2.30 -10.62 15.80
C GLY A 230 2.31 -9.39 14.90
N ILE A 231 2.70 -9.56 13.63
CA ILE A 231 2.70 -8.46 12.64
C ILE A 231 1.27 -7.95 12.41
N GLY A 232 0.32 -8.87 12.22
CA GLY A 232 -1.08 -8.52 11.99
C GLY A 232 -1.72 -7.74 13.13
N THR A 233 -1.47 -8.17 14.37
CA THR A 233 -1.95 -7.45 15.56
C THR A 233 -1.31 -6.06 15.68
N GLY A 234 -0.02 -5.93 15.37
CA GLY A 234 0.67 -4.64 15.34
C GLY A 234 0.06 -3.69 14.31
N ILE A 235 -0.19 -4.16 13.09
CA ILE A 235 -0.85 -3.37 12.03
C ILE A 235 -2.27 -2.97 12.47
N ALA A 236 -3.04 -3.89 13.04
CA ALA A 236 -4.37 -3.60 13.56
C ALA A 236 -4.32 -2.51 14.65
N LEU A 237 -3.37 -2.60 15.58
CA LEU A 237 -3.16 -1.57 16.59
C LEU A 237 -2.82 -0.20 15.97
N ALA A 238 -2.02 -0.15 14.89
CA ALA A 238 -1.75 1.11 14.18
C ALA A 238 -3.03 1.74 13.64
N VAL A 239 -3.90 0.95 13.03
CA VAL A 239 -5.18 1.42 12.46
C VAL A 239 -6.16 1.87 13.55
N PHE A 240 -6.34 1.06 14.59
CA PHE A 240 -7.26 1.40 15.67
C PHE A 240 -6.75 2.53 16.58
N SER A 241 -5.45 2.76 16.63
CA SER A 241 -4.86 3.91 17.34
C SER A 241 -4.97 5.24 16.56
N GLU A 242 -5.44 5.24 15.30
CA GLU A 242 -5.53 6.46 14.48
C GLU A 242 -6.25 7.63 15.19
N PRO A 243 -7.43 7.44 15.82
CA PRO A 243 -8.10 8.54 16.52
C PRO A 243 -7.26 9.11 17.67
N LEU A 244 -6.52 8.25 18.39
CA LEU A 244 -5.62 8.68 19.47
C LEU A 244 -4.42 9.46 18.89
N VAL A 245 -3.77 8.92 17.89
CA VAL A 245 -2.64 9.57 17.20
C VAL A 245 -3.06 10.93 16.65
N ARG A 246 -4.21 11.01 16.00
CA ARG A 246 -4.74 12.27 15.46
C ARG A 246 -5.00 13.30 16.55
N ASN A 247 -5.65 12.91 17.64
CA ASN A 247 -6.04 13.84 18.71
C ASN A 247 -4.85 14.25 19.59
N PHE A 248 -3.92 13.32 19.88
CA PHE A 248 -2.82 13.60 20.82
C PHE A 248 -1.52 14.04 20.14
N LEU A 249 -1.23 13.61 18.91
CA LEU A 249 0.03 13.93 18.23
C LEU A 249 -0.16 15.00 17.14
N ILE A 250 -1.23 14.89 16.34
CA ILE A 250 -1.42 15.74 15.17
C ILE A 250 -2.16 17.04 15.56
N ALA A 251 -3.29 16.93 16.25
CA ALA A 251 -4.12 18.10 16.61
C ALA A 251 -3.43 19.07 17.56
N LYS A 252 -2.45 18.62 18.35
CA LYS A 252 -1.62 19.49 19.22
C LYS A 252 -0.53 20.27 18.47
N HIS A 253 -0.38 20.07 17.18
CA HIS A 253 0.55 20.88 16.39
C HIS A 253 -0.06 22.27 16.14
N PRO A 254 0.69 23.37 16.35
CA PRO A 254 0.15 24.69 16.09
C PRO A 254 -0.25 24.81 14.61
N PRO A 255 -1.43 25.40 14.32
CA PRO A 255 -1.86 25.64 12.95
C PRO A 255 -0.91 26.63 12.26
N ASP A 256 -0.77 26.52 10.98
CA ASP A 256 -0.02 27.45 10.14
C ASP A 256 -0.65 28.86 10.25
N PRO A 257 0.11 29.90 10.63
CA PRO A 257 -0.42 31.25 10.81
C PRO A 257 -1.01 31.86 9.53
N VAL A 258 -0.63 31.39 8.34
CA VAL A 258 -1.11 31.90 7.06
C VAL A 258 -2.38 31.17 6.60
N THR A 259 -2.40 29.85 6.68
CA THR A 259 -3.50 29.03 6.15
C THR A 259 -4.54 28.60 7.19
N GLY A 260 -4.23 28.75 8.48
CA GLY A 260 -5.06 28.27 9.60
C GLY A 260 -5.21 26.75 9.66
N LYS A 261 -4.50 26.00 8.82
CA LYS A 261 -4.55 24.54 8.74
C LYS A 261 -3.37 23.91 9.48
N ILE A 262 -3.56 22.67 9.92
CA ILE A 262 -2.46 21.88 10.49
C ILE A 262 -1.46 21.58 9.37
N PRO A 263 -0.16 21.94 9.56
CA PRO A 263 0.85 21.75 8.53
C PRO A 263 1.11 20.24 8.28
N PRO A 264 1.49 19.84 7.05
CA PRO A 264 1.80 18.46 6.72
C PRO A 264 2.85 17.83 7.64
N GLU A 265 3.76 18.61 8.17
CA GLU A 265 4.85 18.19 9.07
C GLU A 265 4.31 17.57 10.38
N ALA A 266 3.08 17.89 10.79
CA ALA A 266 2.43 17.25 11.94
C ALA A 266 2.24 15.74 11.73
N LEU A 267 2.07 15.30 10.47
CA LEU A 267 1.91 13.89 10.11
C LEU A 267 3.24 13.11 10.20
N VAL A 268 4.38 13.79 10.31
CA VAL A 268 5.68 13.14 10.41
C VAL A 268 5.96 12.57 11.81
N ARG A 269 5.34 13.13 12.86
CA ARG A 269 5.51 12.63 14.24
C ARG A 269 5.18 11.14 14.39
N PRO A 270 4.01 10.65 13.95
CA PRO A 270 3.71 9.22 14.00
C PRO A 270 4.70 8.37 13.19
N ILE A 271 5.24 8.91 12.09
CA ILE A 271 6.21 8.20 11.27
C ILE A 271 7.54 8.04 12.02
N CYS A 272 7.98 9.05 12.77
CA CYS A 272 9.17 8.95 13.63
C CYS A 272 9.00 7.85 14.69
N ILE A 273 7.81 7.76 15.31
CA ILE A 273 7.51 6.68 16.28
C ILE A 273 7.55 5.33 15.57
N GLY A 274 6.90 5.21 14.42
CA GLY A 274 6.92 4.00 13.61
C GLY A 274 8.33 3.58 13.21
N GLY A 275 9.16 4.56 12.78
CA GLY A 275 10.55 4.33 12.40
C GLY A 275 11.43 3.78 13.52
N ILE A 276 11.13 4.08 14.79
CA ILE A 276 11.83 3.51 15.95
C ILE A 276 11.30 2.10 16.25
N LEU A 277 9.99 1.88 16.14
CA LEU A 277 9.36 0.61 16.49
C LEU A 277 9.72 -0.53 15.53
N ILE A 278 9.94 -0.22 14.24
CA ILE A 278 10.29 -1.22 13.22
C ILE A 278 11.60 -1.92 13.56
N PRO A 279 12.75 -1.23 13.70
CA PRO A 279 14.00 -1.87 14.01
C PRO A 279 14.03 -2.54 15.40
N ILE A 280 13.29 -2.03 16.39
CA ILE A 280 13.12 -2.69 17.69
C ILE A 280 12.50 -4.06 17.51
N GLY A 281 11.41 -4.17 16.72
CA GLY A 281 10.77 -5.44 16.43
C GLY A 281 11.67 -6.40 15.68
N GLU A 282 12.42 -5.91 14.69
CA GLU A 282 13.35 -6.70 13.88
C GLU A 282 14.55 -7.23 14.71
N PHE A 283 15.17 -6.40 15.55
CA PHE A 283 16.21 -6.83 16.49
C PHE A 283 15.66 -7.87 17.45
N TRP A 284 14.52 -7.62 18.07
CA TRP A 284 13.89 -8.54 19.00
C TRP A 284 13.62 -9.89 18.35
N PHE A 285 12.99 -9.92 17.16
CA PHE A 285 12.75 -11.13 16.40
C PHE A 285 14.04 -11.90 16.11
N SER A 286 15.06 -11.21 15.60
CA SER A 286 16.31 -11.81 15.15
C SER A 286 17.07 -12.51 16.27
N TRP A 287 17.09 -11.93 17.47
CA TRP A 287 17.82 -12.51 18.61
C TRP A 287 17.01 -13.50 19.44
N THR A 288 15.70 -13.59 19.21
CA THR A 288 14.83 -14.58 19.87
C THR A 288 14.42 -15.74 18.96
N ALA A 289 14.89 -15.75 17.72
CA ALA A 289 14.53 -16.72 16.70
C ALA A 289 14.87 -18.17 17.07
N ARG A 290 15.98 -18.41 17.79
CA ARG A 290 16.51 -19.74 18.08
C ARG A 290 16.05 -20.28 19.44
N PRO A 291 15.83 -21.62 19.56
CA PRO A 291 15.77 -22.27 20.87
C PRO A 291 17.07 -21.98 21.67
N PRO A 292 17.03 -21.87 23.01
CA PRO A 292 15.92 -22.23 23.90
C PRO A 292 14.87 -21.12 24.14
N VAL A 293 14.95 -19.97 23.46
CA VAL A 293 14.01 -18.88 23.69
C VAL A 293 12.59 -19.34 23.32
N HIS A 294 11.62 -19.02 24.18
CA HIS A 294 10.22 -19.42 23.97
C HIS A 294 9.67 -18.78 22.67
N TRP A 295 8.92 -19.55 21.90
CA TRP A 295 8.40 -19.15 20.59
C TRP A 295 7.52 -17.90 20.61
N ILE A 296 6.82 -17.66 21.72
CA ILE A 296 5.94 -16.49 21.88
C ILE A 296 6.72 -15.17 21.74
N SER A 297 8.01 -15.15 22.14
CA SER A 297 8.88 -13.99 22.04
C SER A 297 9.05 -13.55 20.58
N CYS A 298 9.22 -14.51 19.67
CA CYS A 298 9.33 -14.21 18.24
C CYS A 298 8.01 -13.61 17.66
N ILE A 299 6.86 -14.13 18.11
CA ILE A 299 5.56 -13.62 17.68
C ILE A 299 5.32 -12.22 18.26
N LEU A 300 5.64 -12.01 19.54
CA LEU A 300 5.47 -10.70 20.18
C LEU A 300 6.38 -9.63 19.55
N ALA A 301 7.57 -9.99 19.09
CA ALA A 301 8.46 -9.09 18.37
C ALA A 301 7.80 -8.54 17.07
N GLY A 302 6.90 -9.30 16.47
CA GLY A 302 6.08 -8.87 15.33
C GLY A 302 5.13 -7.72 15.66
N VAL A 303 4.75 -7.52 16.93
CA VAL A 303 3.79 -6.45 17.32
C VAL A 303 4.38 -5.05 17.13
N PRO A 304 5.53 -4.68 17.71
CA PRO A 304 6.15 -3.38 17.46
C PRO A 304 6.55 -3.20 15.99
N PHE A 305 7.04 -4.26 15.33
CA PHE A 305 7.34 -4.24 13.91
C PHE A 305 6.10 -3.91 13.05
N GLY A 306 4.99 -4.61 13.25
CA GLY A 306 3.73 -4.37 12.54
C GLY A 306 3.11 -3.01 12.84
N LEU A 307 3.14 -2.58 14.12
CA LEU A 307 2.66 -1.26 14.55
C LEU A 307 3.46 -0.15 13.84
N GLY A 308 4.78 -0.26 13.83
CA GLY A 308 5.66 0.68 13.15
C GLY A 308 5.40 0.76 11.65
N ASN A 309 5.30 -0.40 10.96
CA ASN A 309 4.96 -0.48 9.53
C ASN A 309 3.60 0.17 9.23
N GLY A 310 2.58 -0.09 10.06
CA GLY A 310 1.25 0.51 9.92
C GLY A 310 1.29 2.03 10.03
N LEU A 311 1.96 2.57 11.05
CA LEU A 311 2.12 4.02 11.23
C LEU A 311 2.86 4.66 10.06
N VAL A 312 3.97 4.08 9.63
CA VAL A 312 4.75 4.59 8.49
C VAL A 312 3.90 4.59 7.22
N PHE A 313 3.19 3.51 6.91
CA PHE A 313 2.39 3.41 5.71
C PHE A 313 1.25 4.43 5.66
N ILE A 314 0.46 4.55 6.74
CA ILE A 314 -0.69 5.44 6.83
C ILE A 314 -0.25 6.91 6.72
N TYR A 315 0.73 7.29 7.53
CA TYR A 315 1.09 8.70 7.68
C TYR A 315 2.08 9.20 6.61
N ALA A 316 2.94 8.35 6.04
CA ALA A 316 3.78 8.74 4.91
C ALA A 316 2.95 9.00 3.65
N THR A 317 1.95 8.15 3.38
CA THR A 317 1.00 8.37 2.27
C THR A 317 0.21 9.67 2.49
N SER A 318 -0.25 9.91 3.71
CA SER A 318 -0.98 11.12 4.08
C SER A 318 -0.10 12.38 3.98
N TYR A 319 1.17 12.30 4.37
CA TYR A 319 2.15 13.38 4.24
C TYR A 319 2.41 13.76 2.78
N LEU A 320 2.62 12.77 1.90
CA LEU A 320 2.77 12.99 0.47
C LEU A 320 1.52 13.64 -0.12
N ALA A 321 0.33 13.15 0.25
CA ALA A 321 -0.93 13.73 -0.19
C ALA A 321 -1.08 15.20 0.24
N ALA A 322 -0.77 15.50 1.49
CA ALA A 322 -0.89 16.86 2.04
C ALA A 322 0.17 17.83 1.46
N SER A 323 1.38 17.34 1.17
CA SER A 323 2.49 18.16 0.66
C SER A 323 2.31 18.55 -0.81
N TYR A 324 1.69 17.68 -1.63
CA TYR A 324 1.60 17.89 -3.09
C TYR A 324 0.19 18.26 -3.60
N GLY A 325 -0.83 18.26 -2.76
CA GLY A 325 -2.18 18.72 -3.10
C GLY A 325 -2.71 18.20 -4.45
N MET A 326 -2.72 19.03 -5.50
CA MET A 326 -3.18 18.60 -6.85
C MET A 326 -2.34 17.47 -7.45
N TYR A 327 -1.06 17.36 -7.09
CA TYR A 327 -0.15 16.33 -7.58
C TYR A 327 -0.06 15.11 -6.66
N ALA A 328 -0.87 15.07 -5.58
CA ALA A 328 -0.88 14.00 -4.59
C ALA A 328 -1.01 12.60 -5.21
N ALA A 329 -1.93 12.44 -6.15
CA ALA A 329 -2.13 11.16 -6.84
C ALA A 329 -0.87 10.68 -7.57
N SER A 330 -0.15 11.59 -8.23
CA SER A 330 1.12 11.28 -8.92
C SER A 330 2.24 10.94 -7.95
N ALA A 331 2.36 11.68 -6.83
CA ALA A 331 3.35 11.42 -5.79
C ALA A 331 3.13 10.05 -5.13
N ILE A 332 1.88 9.71 -4.79
CA ILE A 332 1.51 8.42 -4.20
C ILE A 332 1.72 7.28 -5.20
N ALA A 333 1.39 7.48 -6.48
CA ALA A 333 1.62 6.47 -7.51
C ALA A 333 3.11 6.21 -7.70
N GLY A 334 3.96 7.24 -7.76
CA GLY A 334 5.41 7.10 -7.82
C GLY A 334 5.98 6.35 -6.61
N ASN A 335 5.53 6.70 -5.39
CA ASN A 335 5.88 5.98 -4.17
C ASN A 335 5.46 4.49 -4.23
N SER A 336 4.27 4.21 -4.75
CA SER A 336 3.79 2.83 -4.87
C SER A 336 4.64 1.99 -5.82
N VAL A 337 5.06 2.56 -6.96
CA VAL A 337 5.94 1.86 -7.91
C VAL A 337 7.27 1.48 -7.26
N VAL A 338 7.95 2.45 -6.64
CA VAL A 338 9.24 2.22 -5.97
C VAL A 338 9.08 1.15 -4.88
N ARG A 339 8.05 1.27 -4.04
CA ARG A 339 7.74 0.32 -2.97
C ARG A 339 7.53 -1.10 -3.49
N TYR A 340 6.77 -1.28 -4.57
CA TYR A 340 6.53 -2.61 -5.15
C TYR A 340 7.75 -3.19 -5.85
N VAL A 341 8.62 -2.36 -6.42
CA VAL A 341 9.91 -2.81 -6.98
C VAL A 341 10.81 -3.31 -5.84
N PHE A 342 10.98 -2.54 -4.78
CA PHE A 342 11.79 -2.94 -3.63
C PHE A 342 11.24 -4.20 -2.96
N GLY A 343 9.92 -4.25 -2.70
CA GLY A 343 9.25 -5.42 -2.10
C GLY A 343 9.20 -6.65 -2.99
N GLY A 344 9.40 -6.50 -4.30
CA GLY A 344 9.48 -7.62 -5.24
C GLY A 344 10.89 -8.14 -5.47
N VAL A 345 11.91 -7.28 -5.41
CA VAL A 345 13.30 -7.63 -5.72
C VAL A 345 14.06 -8.10 -4.49
N LEU A 346 13.95 -7.39 -3.37
CA LEU A 346 14.75 -7.70 -2.17
C LEU A 346 14.50 -9.10 -1.61
N PRO A 347 13.28 -9.64 -1.51
CA PRO A 347 13.05 -11.01 -1.06
C PRO A 347 13.73 -12.10 -1.90
N LEU A 348 14.07 -11.84 -3.16
CA LEU A 348 14.80 -12.79 -4.00
C LEU A 348 16.22 -13.07 -3.46
N ALA A 349 16.82 -12.07 -2.82
CA ALA A 349 18.11 -12.24 -2.14
C ALA A 349 17.98 -12.87 -0.75
N GLY A 350 16.76 -12.92 -0.19
CA GLY A 350 16.51 -13.30 1.20
C GLY A 350 17.05 -14.67 1.57
N SER A 351 16.76 -15.71 0.78
CA SER A 351 17.22 -17.08 1.08
C SER A 351 18.75 -17.19 1.13
N LYS A 352 19.46 -16.53 0.21
CA LYS A 352 20.92 -16.49 0.20
C LYS A 352 21.47 -15.69 1.39
N MET A 353 20.86 -14.57 1.68
CA MET A 353 21.24 -13.70 2.80
C MET A 353 21.10 -14.41 4.16
N TYR A 354 19.92 -14.99 4.43
CA TYR A 354 19.69 -15.74 5.66
C TYR A 354 20.56 -17.02 5.76
N GLY A 355 20.82 -17.68 4.63
CA GLY A 355 21.70 -18.84 4.56
C GLY A 355 23.17 -18.53 4.86
N ALA A 356 23.67 -17.39 4.35
CA ALA A 356 25.06 -16.99 4.53
C ALA A 356 25.35 -16.36 5.89
N MET A 357 24.44 -15.51 6.39
CA MET A 357 24.65 -14.72 7.62
C MET A 357 23.97 -15.35 8.85
N GLY A 358 23.01 -16.26 8.64
CA GLY A 358 22.10 -16.72 9.68
C GLY A 358 21.07 -15.65 10.06
N VAL A 359 20.01 -16.08 10.75
CA VAL A 359 18.86 -15.21 11.09
C VAL A 359 19.27 -14.01 11.95
N ASN A 360 20.12 -14.23 12.94
CA ASN A 360 20.52 -13.19 13.89
C ASN A 360 21.24 -12.03 13.20
N TRP A 361 22.25 -12.32 12.40
CA TRP A 361 23.06 -11.27 11.75
C TRP A 361 22.37 -10.66 10.53
N ALA A 362 21.60 -11.47 9.79
CA ALA A 362 20.79 -10.95 8.68
C ALA A 362 19.75 -9.95 9.17
N GLY A 363 19.00 -10.29 10.23
CA GLY A 363 18.03 -9.37 10.80
C GLY A 363 18.69 -8.17 11.50
N THR A 364 19.84 -8.35 12.14
CA THR A 364 20.64 -7.23 12.69
C THR A 364 21.03 -6.24 11.59
N MET A 365 21.50 -6.73 10.44
CA MET A 365 21.84 -5.89 9.29
C MET A 365 20.63 -5.11 8.80
N LEU A 366 19.48 -5.77 8.63
CA LEU A 366 18.22 -5.13 8.19
C LEU A 366 17.78 -4.05 9.19
N ALA A 367 17.77 -4.38 10.48
CA ALA A 367 17.40 -3.44 11.53
C ALA A 367 18.34 -2.22 11.56
N LEU A 368 19.65 -2.39 11.36
CA LEU A 368 20.60 -1.27 11.27
C LEU A 368 20.34 -0.38 10.04
N VAL A 369 19.99 -0.96 8.90
CA VAL A 369 19.58 -0.21 7.71
C VAL A 369 18.33 0.60 8.01
N GLU A 370 17.33 0.03 8.71
CA GLU A 370 16.11 0.73 9.11
C GLU A 370 16.40 1.85 10.11
N VAL A 371 17.28 1.63 11.10
CA VAL A 371 17.74 2.68 12.04
C VAL A 371 18.36 3.83 11.26
N PHE A 372 19.26 3.54 10.31
CA PHE A 372 19.88 4.59 9.49
C PHE A 372 18.84 5.37 8.68
N LEU A 373 17.90 4.69 8.06
CA LEU A 373 16.86 5.34 7.26
C LEU A 373 15.83 6.09 8.13
N THR A 374 15.68 5.75 9.39
CA THR A 374 14.82 6.48 10.33
C THR A 374 15.28 7.94 10.54
N PHE A 375 16.53 8.28 10.23
CA PHE A 375 16.96 9.67 10.19
C PHE A 375 16.16 10.52 9.18
N ILE A 376 15.66 9.91 8.10
CA ILE A 376 14.84 10.62 7.09
C ILE A 376 13.61 11.29 7.72
N PRO A 377 12.67 10.57 8.37
CA PRO A 377 11.54 11.21 9.02
C PRO A 377 11.94 12.24 10.08
N PHE A 378 13.03 12.04 10.84
CA PHE A 378 13.48 13.03 11.80
C PHE A 378 13.97 14.33 11.14
N VAL A 379 14.68 14.24 10.01
CA VAL A 379 15.07 15.40 9.21
C VAL A 379 13.83 16.12 8.67
N PHE A 380 12.84 15.39 8.16
CA PHE A 380 11.60 16.00 7.69
C PHE A 380 10.75 16.59 8.82
N TYR A 381 10.78 16.01 10.00
CA TYR A 381 10.15 16.60 11.18
C TYR A 381 10.75 17.97 11.54
N ARG A 382 12.08 18.11 11.45
CA ARG A 382 12.79 19.35 11.83
C ARG A 382 12.84 20.39 10.70
N TYR A 383 13.04 19.94 9.46
CA TYR A 383 13.31 20.80 8.31
C TYR A 383 12.27 20.68 7.18
N GLY A 384 11.20 19.93 7.37
CA GLY A 384 10.20 19.62 6.34
C GLY A 384 9.62 20.85 5.66
N ALA A 385 9.24 21.87 6.45
CA ALA A 385 8.71 23.13 5.92
C ALA A 385 9.71 23.83 4.97
N ARG A 386 11.01 23.87 5.32
CA ARG A 386 12.07 24.46 4.46
C ARG A 386 12.28 23.65 3.18
N ILE A 387 12.25 22.32 3.29
CA ILE A 387 12.41 21.42 2.14
C ILE A 387 11.22 21.60 1.19
N ARG A 388 10.00 21.72 1.72
CA ARG A 388 8.77 21.91 0.94
C ARG A 388 8.78 23.26 0.20
N GLN A 389 9.25 24.33 0.82
CA GLN A 389 9.40 25.64 0.16
C GLN A 389 10.37 25.62 -1.02
N ARG A 390 11.40 24.75 -0.99
CA ARG A 390 12.38 24.60 -2.06
C ARG A 390 11.95 23.63 -3.18
N SER A 391 10.90 22.84 -2.97
CA SER A 391 10.35 21.92 -3.97
C SER A 391 9.60 22.70 -5.04
N GLN A 392 9.89 22.43 -6.33
CA GLN A 392 9.28 23.13 -7.45
C GLN A 392 7.77 22.87 -7.58
N MET A 393 7.32 21.68 -7.20
CA MET A 393 5.90 21.29 -7.32
C MET A 393 5.13 21.56 -6.02
N ALA A 394 5.74 21.38 -4.86
CA ALA A 394 5.08 21.62 -3.58
C ALA A 394 4.97 23.14 -3.27
N SER A 395 5.93 23.96 -3.69
CA SER A 395 5.89 25.43 -3.46
C SER A 395 4.77 26.13 -4.23
N LYS A 396 4.30 25.60 -5.35
CA LYS A 396 3.15 26.13 -6.10
C LYS A 396 1.82 26.00 -5.37
N MET A 397 1.79 25.36 -4.21
CA MET A 397 0.61 25.09 -3.39
C MET A 397 0.59 25.90 -2.08
N ILE A 398 1.67 26.64 -1.79
CA ILE A 398 1.77 27.61 -0.69
C ILE A 398 1.33 28.99 -1.19
#